data_15ef4f003ff66d28080baaf1e0ed76b8
#
_entry.id   15ef4f003ff66d28080baaf1e0ed76b8
#
_cell.length_a   1.000
_cell.length_b   1.000
_cell.length_c   1.000
_cell.angle_alpha   90.00
_cell.angle_beta   90.00
_cell.angle_gamma   90.00
#
_symmetry.space_group_name_H-M   'P 1'
#
loop_
_entity.id
_entity.type
_entity.pdbx_description
1 polymer ?
#
loop_
_entity_poly.entity_id
_entity_poly.type
_entity_poly.pdbx_seq_one_letter_code
_entity_poly.pdbx_strand_id
1 'polypeptide(L)' 'MQVFNQVSDSAQMHKVAGLKGITILEAKAAASGQLDIVLAKTERGEYVTWVYVFGQFASGHYFANDIAQAANDYAERVS' A
#
# COMPACT_ATOMS: atom_id res chain seq x y z
N MET A 1 -22.79 -5.35 -4.52
CA MET A 1 -22.33 -5.03 -4.45
C MET A 1 -21.43 -4.83 -4.59
N GLN A 2 -21.13 -4.69 -4.49
CA GLN A 2 -20.21 -4.37 -4.62
C GLN A 2 -19.28 -4.67 -4.27
N VAL A 3 -19.26 -5.11 -4.59
CA VAL A 3 -18.19 -5.21 -4.35
C VAL A 3 -17.32 -4.55 -4.12
N PHE A 4 -17.43 -4.43 -3.74
CA PHE A 4 -16.54 -3.66 -3.63
C PHE A 4 -15.40 -4.11 -3.62
N ASN A 5 -14.72 -3.75 -4.03
CA ASN A 5 -13.44 -4.17 -3.84
C ASN A 5 -12.75 -3.19 -2.97
N GLN A 6 -11.63 -3.54 -2.50
CA GLN A 6 -10.91 -2.75 -1.56
C GLN A 6 -10.40 -1.50 -2.17
N VAL A 7 -10.04 -1.58 -3.42
CA VAL A 7 -9.52 -0.42 -4.11
C VAL A 7 -10.60 0.63 -4.29
N SER A 8 -11.85 0.28 -4.02
CA SER A 8 -12.91 1.27 -4.05
C SER A 8 -12.67 2.36 -3.00
N ASP A 9 -11.84 2.09 -2.01
CA ASP A 9 -11.48 3.09 -1.02
C ASP A 9 -10.23 3.86 -1.39
N SER A 10 -9.81 3.83 -2.65
CA SER A 10 -8.54 4.43 -3.02
C SER A 10 -8.54 5.93 -2.76
N ALA A 11 -9.67 6.62 -2.89
CA ALA A 11 -9.72 8.04 -2.59
C ALA A 11 -9.37 8.30 -1.13
N GLN A 12 -9.90 7.49 -0.23
CA GLN A 12 -9.60 7.60 1.19
C GLN A 12 -8.13 7.26 1.46
N MET A 13 -7.65 6.21 0.84
CA MET A 13 -6.25 5.80 0.98
C MET A 13 -5.31 6.93 0.56
N HIS A 14 -5.57 7.54 -0.60
CA HIS A 14 -4.74 8.63 -1.10
C HIS A 14 -4.83 9.86 -0.19
N LYS A 15 -6.00 10.11 0.37
CA LYS A 15 -6.16 11.23 1.29
C LYS A 15 -5.31 11.03 2.55
N VAL A 16 -5.38 9.83 3.14
CA VAL A 16 -4.59 9.54 4.33
C VAL A 16 -3.11 9.61 4.03
N ALA A 17 -2.69 9.07 2.89
CA ALA A 17 -1.29 9.11 2.49
C ALA A 17 -0.83 10.54 2.29
N GLY A 18 -1.64 11.37 1.65
CA GLY A 18 -1.29 12.76 1.39
C GLY A 18 -1.06 13.54 2.66
N LEU A 19 -1.86 13.28 3.71
CA LEU A 19 -1.70 13.95 4.99
C LEU A 19 -0.37 13.60 5.65
N LYS A 20 0.23 12.47 5.27
CA LYS A 20 1.49 11.99 5.84
C LYS A 20 2.67 12.21 4.90
N GLY A 21 2.47 12.85 3.77
CA GLY A 21 3.53 13.06 2.80
C GLY A 21 3.93 11.79 2.06
N ILE A 22 3.03 10.84 1.95
CA ILE A 22 3.28 9.54 1.33
C ILE A 22 2.74 9.54 -0.08
N THR A 23 3.52 9.01 -1.02
CA THR A 23 3.09 8.82 -2.41
C THR A 23 2.78 7.36 -2.63
N ILE A 24 1.54 7.07 -3.01
CA ILE A 24 1.13 5.70 -3.34
C ILE A 24 1.59 5.41 -4.75
N LEU A 25 2.40 4.38 -4.91
CA LEU A 25 2.88 3.95 -6.23
C LEU A 25 1.98 2.90 -6.84
N GLU A 26 1.50 1.98 -6.01
CA GLU A 26 0.63 0.91 -6.49
C GLU A 26 -0.14 0.33 -5.30
N ALA A 27 -1.33 -0.17 -5.56
CA ALA A 27 -2.12 -0.84 -4.53
C ALA A 27 -2.99 -1.89 -5.19
N LYS A 28 -3.11 -3.05 -4.53
CA LYS A 28 -3.95 -4.14 -5.02
C LYS A 28 -4.53 -4.90 -3.84
N ALA A 29 -5.69 -5.49 -4.07
CA ALA A 29 -6.26 -6.39 -3.08
C ALA A 29 -5.34 -7.61 -2.93
N ALA A 30 -5.12 -8.03 -1.70
CA ALA A 30 -4.40 -9.27 -1.45
C ALA A 30 -5.24 -10.45 -1.91
N ALA A 31 -4.57 -11.59 -2.13
CA ALA A 31 -5.25 -12.79 -2.60
C ALA A 31 -6.39 -13.19 -1.67
N SER A 32 -6.27 -12.91 -0.37
CA SER A 32 -7.31 -13.22 0.59
C SER A 32 -8.58 -12.38 0.36
N GLY A 33 -8.46 -11.25 -0.30
CA GLY A 33 -9.59 -10.36 -0.55
C GLY A 33 -10.03 -9.54 0.64
N GLN A 34 -9.30 -9.59 1.74
CA GLN A 34 -9.73 -8.93 2.97
C GLN A 34 -8.96 -7.65 3.27
N LEU A 35 -7.89 -7.42 2.56
CA LEU A 35 -7.08 -6.23 2.78
C LEU A 35 -6.36 -5.87 1.49
N ASP A 36 -5.82 -4.67 1.46
CA ASP A 36 -5.05 -4.20 0.31
C ASP A 36 -3.57 -4.18 0.65
N ILE A 37 -2.76 -4.42 -0.36
CA ILE A 37 -1.31 -4.28 -0.24
C ILE A 37 -0.93 -3.02 -1.00
N VAL A 38 -0.05 -2.22 -0.40
CA VAL A 38 0.32 -0.91 -0.93
C VAL A 38 1.83 -0.85 -1.09
N LEU A 39 2.27 -0.34 -2.24
CA LEU A 39 3.66 0.01 -2.46
C LEU A 39 3.73 1.52 -2.52
N ALA A 40 4.56 2.11 -1.69
CA ALA A 40 4.57 3.55 -1.54
C ALA A 40 5.98 4.09 -1.33
N LYS A 41 6.08 5.41 -1.42
CA LYS A 41 7.32 6.12 -1.15
C LYS A 41 7.02 7.17 -0.10
N THR A 42 7.84 7.21 0.94
CA THR A 42 7.64 8.17 2.02
C THR A 42 8.21 9.52 1.64
N GLU A 43 7.92 10.50 2.47
CA GLU A 43 8.42 11.85 2.32
C GLU A 43 9.95 11.89 2.32
N ARG A 44 10.58 10.95 3.00
CA ARG A 44 12.04 10.85 3.07
C ARG A 44 12.64 10.15 1.86
N GLY A 45 11.82 9.64 0.96
CA GLY A 45 12.31 8.91 -0.19
C GLY A 45 12.52 7.43 0.05
N GLU A 46 11.99 6.90 1.13
CA GLU A 46 12.08 5.47 1.41
C GLU A 46 10.94 4.73 0.75
N TYR A 47 11.22 3.59 0.16
CA TYR A 47 10.19 2.70 -0.37
C TYR A 47 9.69 1.80 0.75
N VAL A 48 8.39 1.54 0.73
CA VAL A 48 7.75 0.77 1.80
C VAL A 48 6.57 0.02 1.21
N THR A 49 6.30 -1.17 1.76
CA THR A 49 5.04 -1.86 1.49
C THR A 49 4.26 -1.90 2.79
N TRP A 50 2.96 -1.67 2.68
CA TRP A 50 2.04 -1.71 3.81
C TRP A 50 0.86 -2.58 3.50
N VAL A 51 0.20 -3.03 4.55
CA VAL A 51 -1.17 -3.51 4.48
C VAL A 51 -2.06 -2.30 4.78
N TYR A 52 -3.06 -2.09 3.93
CA TYR A 52 -4.06 -1.06 4.19
C TYR A 52 -5.35 -1.76 4.59
N VAL A 53 -5.79 -1.55 5.81
CA VAL A 53 -6.97 -2.24 6.35
C VAL A 53 -7.64 -1.32 7.35
N PHE A 54 -8.96 -1.27 7.29
CA PHE A 54 -9.77 -0.45 8.21
C PHE A 54 -9.32 1.01 8.22
N GLY A 55 -8.96 1.51 7.05
CA GLY A 55 -8.63 2.93 6.91
C GLY A 55 -7.24 3.32 7.39
N GLN A 56 -6.36 2.35 7.61
CA GLN A 56 -5.01 2.70 8.07
C GLN A 56 -3.95 1.78 7.49
N PHE A 57 -2.74 2.30 7.45
CA PHE A 57 -1.58 1.54 7.00
C PHE A 57 -0.96 0.81 8.18
N ALA A 58 -0.61 -0.44 7.98
CA ALA A 58 -0.06 -1.29 9.02
C ALA A 58 0.97 -2.25 8.45
N SER A 59 1.73 -2.88 9.31
CA SER A 59 2.67 -3.95 8.96
C SER A 59 3.65 -3.52 7.87
N GLY A 60 4.33 -2.42 8.08
CA GLY A 60 5.23 -1.85 7.08
C GLY A 60 6.53 -2.62 6.95
N HIS A 61 6.97 -2.83 5.69
CA HIS A 61 8.29 -3.33 5.38
C HIS A 61 9.03 -2.22 4.64
N TYR A 62 10.15 -1.75 5.21
CA TYR A 62 10.86 -0.59 4.68
C TYR A 62 12.14 -1.03 3.96
N PHE A 63 12.41 -0.42 2.82
CA PHE A 63 13.49 -0.85 1.93
C PHE A 63 14.44 0.27 1.56
N ALA A 64 14.44 1.36 2.31
CA ALA A 64 15.26 2.52 2.01
C ALA A 64 15.03 2.94 0.56
N ASN A 65 16.09 3.08 -0.24
CA ASN A 65 15.93 3.48 -1.63
C ASN A 65 15.94 2.31 -2.62
N ASP A 66 15.72 1.09 -2.13
CA ASP A 66 15.77 -0.11 -2.97
C ASP A 66 14.39 -0.46 -3.51
N ILE A 67 14.04 0.16 -4.63
CA ILE A 67 12.72 -0.07 -5.24
C ILE A 67 12.56 -1.52 -5.70
N ALA A 68 13.65 -2.16 -6.12
CA ALA A 68 13.55 -3.55 -6.62
C ALA A 68 13.13 -4.49 -5.51
N GLN A 69 13.72 -4.37 -4.33
CA GLN A 69 13.31 -5.20 -3.19
C GLN A 69 11.89 -4.88 -2.75
N ALA A 70 11.54 -3.60 -2.73
CA ALA A 70 10.19 -3.21 -2.35
C ALA A 70 9.16 -3.79 -3.32
N ALA A 71 9.45 -3.74 -4.62
CA ALA A 71 8.55 -4.28 -5.62
C ALA A 71 8.39 -5.80 -5.48
N ASN A 72 9.49 -6.51 -5.18
CA ASN A 72 9.43 -7.94 -4.94
C ASN A 72 8.58 -8.27 -3.73
N ASP A 73 8.78 -7.53 -2.64
CA ASP A 73 8.00 -7.75 -1.42
C ASP A 73 6.51 -7.48 -1.68
N TYR A 74 6.23 -6.41 -2.42
CA TYR A 74 4.86 -6.07 -2.77
C TYR A 74 4.21 -7.22 -3.54
N ALA A 75 4.91 -7.74 -4.55
CA ALA A 75 4.37 -8.82 -5.37
C ALA A 75 4.09 -10.07 -4.52
N GLU A 76 4.99 -10.38 -3.60
CA GLU A 76 4.81 -11.53 -2.72
C GLU A 76 3.61 -11.34 -1.79
N ARG A 77 3.43 -10.14 -1.27
CA ARG A 77 2.32 -9.88 -0.35
C ARG A 77 0.98 -9.88 -1.07
N VAL A 78 0.97 -9.52 -2.34
CA VAL A 78 -0.28 -9.52 -3.13
C VAL A 78 -0.71 -10.94 -3.49
N SER A 79 0.25 -11.83 -3.75
CA SER A 79 -0.07 -13.18 -4.23
C SER A 79 -0.65 -14.14 -3.16
#